data_3565338b9c47a666feb1f73f0404ff19
#
_entry.id   3565338b9c47a666feb1f73f0404ff19
#
_cell.length_a   1.000
_cell.length_b   1.000
_cell.length_c   1.000
_cell.angle_alpha   90.00
_cell.angle_beta   90.00
_cell.angle_gamma   90.00
#
_symmetry.space_group_name_H-M   'P 1'
#
loop_
_entity.id
_entity.type
_entity.pdbx_description
1 polymer ?
#
loop_
_entity_poly.entity_id
_entity_poly.type
_entity_poly.pdbx_seq_one_letter_code
_entity_poly.pdbx_strand_id
1 'polypeptide(L)'
;AHLPGSKGTDIETAEYADGCVVTMPTRALEFGYPLRTRSVGVHFKPWGLAPFLPMPASELCDRPVTVEQVWGRPAIAELRDRLATADGPHEMLTLLEEELMRRLCETAGLGLVRHTSSVIAATSGAVAIGDLRVAAGVSSTHLAQRFKELIGVTPKRLARTYRFATTVLSINPAGPIDWADLASSAGYFDQAHFGHEFREFTGLTPTRYVEVRRRFLREHPGHVLDGWPLPAD
;
A
#
# COMPACT_ATOMS: atom_id res chain seq x y z
N ALA A 1 8.00 -11.31 14.06
CA ALA A 1 8.00 -12.77 14.01
C ALA A 1 8.63 -13.21 12.69
N HIS A 2 9.81 -13.84 12.76
CA HIS A 2 10.50 -14.38 11.59
C HIS A 2 9.67 -15.50 10.95
N LEU A 3 9.34 -15.39 9.67
CA LEU A 3 8.79 -16.50 8.89
C LEU A 3 9.96 -17.45 8.53
N PRO A 4 9.99 -18.70 9.03
CA PRO A 4 11.03 -19.64 8.62
C PRO A 4 10.69 -20.15 7.21
N GLY A 5 11.52 -19.85 6.23
CA GLY A 5 11.49 -20.52 4.94
C GLY A 5 11.78 -19.73 3.67
N SER A 6 12.30 -18.51 3.72
CA SER A 6 12.86 -17.88 2.52
C SER A 6 14.34 -18.26 2.37
N LYS A 7 14.63 -19.22 1.51
CA LYS A 7 15.98 -19.42 1.00
C LYS A 7 16.29 -18.30 0.01
N GLY A 8 17.25 -17.43 0.36
CA GLY A 8 18.09 -16.74 -0.61
C GLY A 8 17.47 -15.56 -1.36
N THR A 9 16.90 -14.59 -0.64
CA THR A 9 16.92 -13.20 -1.10
C THR A 9 17.57 -12.41 0.03
N ASP A 10 18.63 -11.68 -0.26
CA ASP A 10 19.18 -10.69 0.65
C ASP A 10 18.05 -9.70 0.96
N ILE A 11 17.48 -9.82 2.17
CA ILE A 11 16.53 -8.84 2.67
C ILE A 11 17.38 -7.63 3.02
N GLU A 12 17.34 -6.62 2.17
CA GLU A 12 17.96 -5.33 2.45
C GLU A 12 17.25 -4.75 3.66
N THR A 13 17.92 -4.79 4.80
CA THR A 13 17.38 -4.29 6.07
C THR A 13 17.81 -2.84 6.22
N ALA A 14 16.87 -1.92 6.29
CA ALA A 14 17.11 -0.52 6.59
C ALA A 14 16.39 -0.13 7.88
N GLU A 15 17.06 0.69 8.71
CA GLU A 15 16.46 1.25 9.92
C GLU A 15 15.93 2.65 9.64
N TYR A 16 14.71 2.91 10.10
CA TYR A 16 13.99 4.17 9.94
C TYR A 16 13.60 4.72 11.32
N ALA A 17 14.61 5.10 12.12
CA ALA A 17 14.42 5.55 13.50
C ALA A 17 13.49 6.78 13.61
N ASP A 18 13.53 7.66 12.62
CA ASP A 18 12.83 8.95 12.60
C ASP A 18 11.61 8.95 11.66
N GLY A 19 11.17 7.76 11.25
CA GLY A 19 10.04 7.58 10.36
C GLY A 19 10.40 7.39 8.89
N CYS A 20 9.50 6.77 8.15
CA CYS A 20 9.67 6.51 6.73
C CYS A 20 8.42 6.90 5.93
N VAL A 21 8.65 7.19 4.66
CA VAL A 21 7.61 7.31 3.63
C VAL A 21 7.69 6.08 2.74
N VAL A 22 6.55 5.44 2.57
CA VAL A 22 6.39 4.30 1.67
C VAL A 22 5.32 4.65 0.65
N THR A 23 5.67 4.63 -0.62
CA THR A 23 4.70 4.76 -1.71
C THR A 23 4.07 3.39 -2.00
N MET A 24 3.28 3.28 -3.06
CA MET A 24 2.67 2.02 -3.47
C MET A 24 3.75 0.97 -3.82
N PRO A 25 3.99 -0.07 -2.99
CA PRO A 25 5.00 -1.07 -3.30
C PRO A 25 4.52 -2.01 -4.41
N THR A 26 5.44 -2.47 -5.25
CA THR A 26 5.15 -3.48 -6.28
C THR A 26 5.49 -4.90 -5.81
N ARG A 27 6.11 -5.04 -4.63
CA ARG A 27 6.46 -6.30 -3.97
C ARG A 27 6.12 -6.23 -2.49
N ALA A 28 6.08 -7.37 -1.83
CA ALA A 28 5.88 -7.43 -0.39
C ALA A 28 7.02 -6.71 0.34
N LEU A 29 6.66 -5.92 1.34
CA LEU A 29 7.59 -5.30 2.28
C LEU A 29 7.37 -5.91 3.66
N GLU A 30 8.45 -6.14 4.39
CA GLU A 30 8.39 -6.62 5.78
C GLU A 30 8.89 -5.50 6.70
N PHE A 31 8.09 -5.20 7.72
CA PHE A 31 8.41 -4.19 8.73
C PHE A 31 8.53 -4.84 10.10
N GLY A 32 9.60 -4.51 10.82
CA GLY A 32 9.76 -4.82 12.23
C GLY A 32 9.73 -3.54 13.06
N TYR A 33 9.11 -3.60 14.24
CA TYR A 33 9.12 -2.51 15.20
C TYR A 33 9.92 -2.91 16.44
N PRO A 34 10.81 -2.04 16.95
CA PRO A 34 11.46 -2.28 18.22
C PRO A 34 10.43 -2.40 19.37
N LEU A 35 10.77 -3.17 20.39
CA LEU A 35 9.95 -3.25 21.61
C LEU A 35 9.78 -1.86 22.22
N ARG A 36 8.55 -1.51 22.64
CA ARG A 36 8.18 -0.22 23.24
C ARG A 36 8.28 0.99 22.32
N THR A 37 8.07 0.80 21.02
CA THR A 37 7.95 1.90 20.07
C THR A 37 6.56 2.52 20.14
N ARG A 38 6.49 3.86 20.29
CA ARG A 38 5.29 4.64 19.94
C ARG A 38 5.47 5.15 18.54
N SER A 39 4.48 4.93 17.69
CA SER A 39 4.48 5.44 16.33
C SER A 39 3.14 6.08 16.00
N VAL A 40 3.17 7.12 15.21
CA VAL A 40 2.00 7.73 14.58
C VAL A 40 2.24 7.70 13.07
N GLY A 41 1.18 7.45 12.31
CA GLY A 41 1.30 7.36 10.86
C GLY A 41 0.03 7.77 10.15
N VAL A 42 0.18 8.10 8.87
CA VAL A 42 -0.93 8.39 7.96
C VAL A 42 -0.93 7.39 6.84
N HIS A 43 -2.07 6.77 6.64
CA HIS A 43 -2.32 5.93 5.48
C HIS A 43 -3.08 6.75 4.44
N PHE A 44 -2.43 7.05 3.35
CA PHE A 44 -3.02 7.83 2.27
C PHE A 44 -3.80 6.95 1.30
N LYS A 45 -4.85 7.50 0.72
CA LYS A 45 -5.39 6.98 -0.54
C LYS A 45 -4.28 6.97 -1.60
N PRO A 46 -4.32 6.11 -2.63
CA PRO A 46 -3.21 5.97 -3.58
C PRO A 46 -2.67 7.29 -4.14
N TRP A 47 -3.53 8.27 -4.34
CA TRP A 47 -3.21 9.61 -4.84
C TRP A 47 -2.95 10.64 -3.74
N GLY A 48 -3.21 10.30 -2.47
CA GLY A 48 -3.22 11.26 -1.37
C GLY A 48 -1.85 11.73 -0.89
N LEU A 49 -0.80 10.96 -1.16
CA LEU A 49 0.57 11.32 -0.77
C LEU A 49 1.18 12.37 -1.72
N ALA A 50 0.76 12.41 -2.98
CA ALA A 50 1.34 13.27 -4.02
C ALA A 50 1.47 14.75 -3.63
N PRO A 51 0.47 15.40 -2.99
CA PRO A 51 0.57 16.81 -2.59
C PRO A 51 1.67 17.12 -1.58
N PHE A 52 2.26 16.11 -0.98
CA PHE A 52 3.29 16.22 0.07
C PHE A 52 4.68 15.82 -0.39
N LEU A 53 4.81 15.39 -1.66
CA LEU A 53 6.08 14.97 -2.24
C LEU A 53 6.70 16.09 -3.09
N PRO A 54 7.98 16.44 -2.88
CA PRO A 54 8.69 17.39 -3.73
C PRO A 54 9.23 16.77 -5.03
N MET A 55 9.01 15.45 -5.23
CA MET A 55 9.44 14.68 -6.40
C MET A 55 8.34 13.71 -6.85
N PRO A 56 8.43 13.17 -8.07
CA PRO A 56 7.51 12.13 -8.53
C PRO A 56 7.50 10.89 -7.62
N ALA A 57 6.31 10.36 -7.31
CA ALA A 57 6.16 9.17 -6.48
C ALA A 57 6.87 7.93 -7.06
N SER A 58 7.09 7.89 -8.38
CA SER A 58 7.85 6.80 -9.03
C SER A 58 9.32 6.73 -8.62
N GLU A 59 9.91 7.82 -8.15
CA GLU A 59 11.29 7.82 -7.63
C GLU A 59 11.42 7.11 -6.28
N LEU A 60 10.28 6.93 -5.60
CA LEU A 60 10.18 6.29 -4.29
C LEU A 60 9.58 4.87 -4.36
N CYS A 61 9.27 4.37 -5.56
CA CYS A 61 8.65 3.06 -5.74
C CYS A 61 9.60 1.94 -5.28
N ASP A 62 9.06 0.96 -4.52
CA ASP A 62 9.82 -0.17 -3.93
C ASP A 62 11.01 0.22 -3.05
N ARG A 63 11.05 1.45 -2.62
CA ARG A 63 12.15 2.05 -1.88
C ARG A 63 11.59 2.90 -0.74
N PRO A 64 11.45 2.35 0.48
CA PRO A 64 11.20 3.18 1.64
C PRO A 64 12.30 4.24 1.79
N VAL A 65 11.91 5.47 2.06
CA VAL A 65 12.85 6.57 2.30
C VAL A 65 12.55 7.18 3.66
N THR A 66 13.54 7.82 4.28
CA THR A 66 13.28 8.52 5.53
C THR A 66 12.44 9.77 5.28
N VAL A 67 11.62 10.15 6.25
CA VAL A 67 10.86 11.39 6.17
C VAL A 67 11.79 12.60 6.02
N GLU A 68 13.01 12.53 6.60
CA GLU A 68 14.05 13.54 6.43
C GLU A 68 14.50 13.73 4.97
N GLN A 69 14.61 12.63 4.21
CA GLN A 69 14.97 12.71 2.79
C GLN A 69 13.89 13.40 1.95
N VAL A 70 12.63 13.32 2.39
CA VAL A 70 11.50 13.96 1.70
C VAL A 70 11.31 15.41 2.14
N TRP A 71 11.37 15.69 3.44
CA TRP A 71 10.98 16.99 4.00
C TRP A 71 12.11 17.79 4.63
N GLY A 72 13.31 17.22 4.65
CA GLY A 72 14.47 17.88 5.22
C GLY A 72 14.63 17.67 6.73
N ARG A 73 15.89 17.54 7.14
CA ARG A 73 16.26 17.23 8.53
C ARG A 73 15.74 18.22 9.58
N PRO A 74 15.86 19.56 9.40
CA PRO A 74 15.46 20.51 10.46
C PRO A 74 13.99 20.39 10.83
N ALA A 75 13.13 20.29 9.81
CA ALA A 75 11.69 20.22 10.00
C ALA A 75 11.26 18.92 10.68
N ILE A 76 11.93 17.81 10.38
CA ILE A 76 11.62 16.52 10.99
C ILE A 76 12.14 16.43 12.41
N ALA A 77 13.29 17.02 12.72
CA ALA A 77 13.79 17.10 14.09
C ALA A 77 12.80 17.86 14.99
N GLU A 78 12.30 19.02 14.55
CA GLU A 78 11.29 19.80 15.26
C GLU A 78 9.99 19.01 15.48
N LEU A 79 9.46 18.40 14.42
CA LEU A 79 8.25 17.57 14.53
C LEU A 79 8.44 16.42 15.50
N ARG A 80 9.56 15.73 15.43
CA ARG A 80 9.87 14.62 16.33
C ARG A 80 9.94 15.05 17.79
N ASP A 81 10.59 16.18 18.08
CA ASP A 81 10.69 16.70 19.45
C ASP A 81 9.30 17.06 20.01
N ARG A 82 8.44 17.66 19.20
CA ARG A 82 7.04 17.91 19.56
C ARG A 82 6.26 16.61 19.80
N LEU A 83 6.40 15.62 18.92
CA LEU A 83 5.74 14.31 19.08
C LEU A 83 6.24 13.55 20.33
N ALA A 84 7.52 13.69 20.69
CA ALA A 84 8.09 13.06 21.87
C ALA A 84 7.50 13.60 23.18
N THR A 85 7.12 14.87 23.20
CA THR A 85 6.54 15.57 24.37
C THR A 85 5.02 15.56 24.38
N ALA A 86 4.36 15.05 23.35
CA ALA A 86 2.90 15.03 23.25
C ALA A 86 2.24 14.20 24.35
N ASP A 87 1.18 14.72 24.95
CA ASP A 87 0.45 14.14 26.08
C ASP A 87 -0.39 12.89 25.72
N GLY A 88 -0.42 12.51 24.44
CA GLY A 88 -1.12 11.31 24.04
C GLY A 88 -1.39 11.22 22.55
N PRO A 89 -2.10 10.16 22.12
CA PRO A 89 -2.34 9.90 20.69
C PRO A 89 -3.09 11.03 19.98
N HIS A 90 -4.01 11.68 20.65
CA HIS A 90 -4.80 12.77 20.06
C HIS A 90 -3.90 13.95 19.70
N GLU A 91 -3.05 14.39 20.60
CA GLU A 91 -2.11 15.48 20.34
C GLU A 91 -1.09 15.10 19.26
N MET A 92 -0.58 13.86 19.26
CA MET A 92 0.30 13.37 18.20
C MET A 92 -0.35 13.44 16.81
N LEU A 93 -1.64 13.09 16.72
CA LEU A 93 -2.38 13.18 15.45
C LEU A 93 -2.58 14.63 15.01
N THR A 94 -2.91 15.54 15.97
CA THR A 94 -3.04 16.98 15.68
C THR A 94 -1.73 17.56 15.16
N LEU A 95 -0.61 17.27 15.81
CA LEU A 95 0.71 17.72 15.39
C LEU A 95 1.06 17.23 13.96
N LEU A 96 0.73 15.99 13.66
CA LEU A 96 0.97 15.42 12.33
C LEU A 96 0.05 16.06 11.28
N GLU A 97 -1.22 16.32 11.61
CA GLU A 97 -2.15 17.01 10.72
C GLU A 97 -1.69 18.44 10.43
N GLU A 98 -1.28 19.21 11.44
CA GLU A 98 -0.72 20.54 11.26
C GLU A 98 0.49 20.54 10.34
N GLU A 99 1.38 19.55 10.49
CA GLU A 99 2.56 19.41 9.65
C GLU A 99 2.21 19.10 8.20
N LEU A 100 1.23 18.21 7.98
CA LEU A 100 0.71 17.90 6.67
C LEU A 100 0.04 19.13 6.04
N MET A 101 -0.79 19.85 6.77
CA MET A 101 -1.47 21.05 6.26
C MET A 101 -0.50 22.13 5.82
N ARG A 102 0.62 22.30 6.55
CA ARG A 102 1.69 23.25 6.14
C ARG A 102 2.40 22.88 4.85
N ARG A 103 2.41 21.58 4.49
CA ARG A 103 3.10 21.03 3.31
C ARG A 103 2.19 20.75 2.14
N LEU A 104 0.89 20.94 2.32
CA LEU A 104 -0.08 20.69 1.27
C LEU A 104 0.17 21.61 0.08
N CYS A 105 0.51 21.02 -1.05
CA CYS A 105 0.75 21.75 -2.30
C CYS A 105 -0.31 21.45 -3.35
N GLU A 106 -0.64 22.45 -4.15
CA GLU A 106 -1.46 22.23 -5.34
C GLU A 106 -0.69 21.31 -6.30
N THR A 107 -1.37 20.28 -6.80
CA THR A 107 -0.73 19.22 -7.58
C THR A 107 -1.44 19.03 -8.91
N ALA A 108 -0.73 19.36 -10.00
CA ALA A 108 -1.28 19.25 -11.35
C ALA A 108 -1.68 17.81 -11.69
N GLY A 109 -2.88 17.65 -12.25
CA GLY A 109 -3.40 16.33 -12.64
C GLY A 109 -3.95 15.47 -11.51
N LEU A 110 -3.95 15.97 -10.26
CA LEU A 110 -4.48 15.24 -9.10
C LEU A 110 -5.94 14.85 -9.29
N GLY A 111 -6.77 15.74 -9.83
CA GLY A 111 -8.18 15.47 -10.10
C GLY A 111 -8.41 14.28 -11.04
N LEU A 112 -7.63 14.19 -12.12
CA LEU A 112 -7.66 13.06 -13.05
C LEU A 112 -7.30 11.75 -12.35
N VAL A 113 -6.17 11.75 -11.64
CA VAL A 113 -5.66 10.54 -10.96
C VAL A 113 -6.59 10.13 -9.82
N ARG A 114 -7.11 11.07 -9.05
CA ARG A 114 -8.11 10.81 -8.02
C ARG A 114 -9.34 10.13 -8.57
N HIS A 115 -9.97 10.72 -9.60
CA HIS A 115 -11.17 10.15 -10.22
C HIS A 115 -10.93 8.74 -10.75
N THR A 116 -9.88 8.56 -11.55
CA THR A 116 -9.59 7.27 -12.19
C THR A 116 -9.16 6.21 -11.18
N SER A 117 -8.45 6.57 -10.11
CA SER A 117 -8.12 5.66 -9.00
C SER A 117 -9.35 5.24 -8.22
N SER A 118 -10.31 6.17 -7.97
CA SER A 118 -11.56 5.85 -7.28
C SER A 118 -12.40 4.86 -8.09
N VAL A 119 -12.43 4.98 -9.42
CA VAL A 119 -13.11 3.98 -10.29
C VAL A 119 -12.42 2.62 -10.21
N ILE A 120 -11.09 2.57 -10.22
CA ILE A 120 -10.33 1.32 -10.04
C ILE A 120 -10.68 0.69 -8.69
N ALA A 121 -10.72 1.47 -7.62
CA ALA A 121 -11.05 0.98 -6.28
C ALA A 121 -12.49 0.45 -6.21
N ALA A 122 -13.47 1.23 -6.69
CA ALA A 122 -14.89 0.88 -6.68
C ALA A 122 -15.21 -0.39 -7.48
N THR A 123 -14.41 -0.69 -8.50
CA THR A 123 -14.55 -1.91 -9.31
C THR A 123 -13.64 -3.05 -8.84
N SER A 124 -12.96 -2.90 -7.68
CA SER A 124 -11.96 -3.86 -7.23
C SER A 124 -10.91 -4.21 -8.29
N GLY A 125 -10.55 -3.22 -9.13
CA GLY A 125 -9.60 -3.40 -10.22
C GLY A 125 -10.11 -4.14 -11.45
N ALA A 126 -11.40 -4.40 -11.58
CA ALA A 126 -11.99 -5.09 -12.73
C ALA A 126 -12.15 -4.17 -13.95
N VAL A 127 -12.12 -2.85 -13.80
CA VAL A 127 -12.30 -1.90 -14.90
C VAL A 127 -11.21 -2.06 -15.97
N ALA A 128 -11.59 -2.05 -17.23
CA ALA A 128 -10.65 -2.02 -18.33
C ALA A 128 -9.97 -0.64 -18.41
N ILE A 129 -8.65 -0.61 -18.43
CA ILE A 129 -7.88 0.65 -18.47
C ILE A 129 -8.16 1.45 -19.76
N GLY A 130 -8.50 0.73 -20.85
CA GLY A 130 -8.95 1.34 -22.09
C GLY A 130 -10.21 2.20 -21.92
N ASP A 131 -11.21 1.67 -21.22
CA ASP A 131 -12.48 2.36 -20.96
C ASP A 131 -12.26 3.56 -20.02
N LEU A 132 -11.44 3.36 -19.00
CA LEU A 132 -11.07 4.41 -18.06
C LEU A 132 -10.45 5.62 -18.74
N ARG A 133 -9.51 5.39 -19.68
CA ARG A 133 -8.88 6.46 -20.44
C ARG A 133 -9.86 7.17 -21.39
N VAL A 134 -10.78 6.43 -22.03
CA VAL A 134 -11.81 7.01 -22.91
C VAL A 134 -12.75 7.89 -22.09
N ALA A 135 -13.25 7.40 -20.97
CA ALA A 135 -14.12 8.16 -20.07
C ALA A 135 -13.43 9.43 -19.53
N ALA A 136 -12.13 9.38 -19.30
CA ALA A 136 -11.34 10.53 -18.84
C ALA A 136 -10.91 11.49 -19.98
N GLY A 137 -11.15 11.16 -21.24
CA GLY A 137 -10.78 12.00 -22.39
C GLY A 137 -9.27 12.18 -22.59
N VAL A 138 -8.45 11.21 -22.18
CA VAL A 138 -6.99 11.33 -22.24
C VAL A 138 -6.33 10.19 -23.01
N SER A 139 -5.08 10.38 -23.46
CA SER A 139 -4.29 9.32 -24.07
C SER A 139 -3.79 8.32 -23.04
N SER A 140 -3.51 7.06 -23.45
CA SER A 140 -2.93 6.02 -22.59
C SER A 140 -1.60 6.46 -21.98
N THR A 141 -0.77 7.13 -22.76
CA THR A 141 0.55 7.63 -22.32
C THR A 141 0.39 8.71 -21.26
N HIS A 142 -0.51 9.66 -21.47
CA HIS A 142 -0.77 10.73 -20.49
C HIS A 142 -1.27 10.16 -19.16
N LEU A 143 -2.27 9.27 -19.20
CA LEU A 143 -2.80 8.63 -17.99
C LEU A 143 -1.70 7.86 -17.25
N ALA A 144 -0.93 7.02 -17.96
CA ALA A 144 0.15 6.24 -17.36
C ALA A 144 1.25 7.13 -16.75
N GLN A 145 1.61 8.23 -17.41
CA GLN A 145 2.58 9.18 -16.89
C GLN A 145 2.08 9.84 -15.60
N ARG A 146 0.85 10.35 -15.58
CA ARG A 146 0.27 10.99 -14.39
C ARG A 146 0.16 10.00 -13.21
N PHE A 147 -0.18 8.75 -13.46
CA PHE A 147 -0.20 7.73 -12.43
C PHE A 147 1.20 7.46 -11.85
N LYS A 148 2.23 7.36 -12.70
CA LYS A 148 3.61 7.18 -12.24
C LYS A 148 4.08 8.37 -11.41
N GLU A 149 3.78 9.58 -11.85
CA GLU A 149 4.17 10.80 -11.15
C GLU A 149 3.51 10.91 -9.77
N LEU A 150 2.20 10.62 -9.66
CA LEU A 150 1.42 10.90 -8.46
C LEU A 150 1.21 9.69 -7.54
N ILE A 151 1.25 8.46 -8.07
CA ILE A 151 1.05 7.23 -7.29
C ILE A 151 2.32 6.37 -7.21
N GLY A 152 3.20 6.50 -8.22
CA GLY A 152 4.42 5.68 -8.35
C GLY A 152 4.25 4.49 -9.27
N VAL A 153 3.02 4.08 -9.60
CA VAL A 153 2.74 2.89 -10.44
C VAL A 153 1.83 3.24 -11.61
N THR A 154 1.68 2.32 -12.55
CA THR A 154 0.73 2.50 -13.67
C THR A 154 -0.71 2.21 -13.25
N PRO A 155 -1.75 2.71 -14.00
CA PRO A 155 -3.14 2.36 -13.76
C PRO A 155 -3.39 0.85 -13.74
N LYS A 156 -2.75 0.11 -14.67
CA LYS A 156 -2.85 -1.34 -14.74
C LYS A 156 -2.28 -2.03 -13.49
N ARG A 157 -1.15 -1.54 -12.96
CA ARG A 157 -0.58 -2.08 -11.72
C ARG A 157 -1.48 -1.81 -10.54
N LEU A 158 -2.03 -0.59 -10.41
CA LEU A 158 -2.98 -0.26 -9.36
C LEU A 158 -4.22 -1.16 -9.43
N ALA A 159 -4.81 -1.36 -10.62
CA ALA A 159 -5.96 -2.25 -10.79
C ALA A 159 -5.65 -3.70 -10.38
N ARG A 160 -4.48 -4.22 -10.76
CA ARG A 160 -4.02 -5.55 -10.30
C ARG A 160 -3.87 -5.62 -8.78
N THR A 161 -3.34 -4.57 -8.16
CA THR A 161 -3.18 -4.50 -6.70
C THR A 161 -4.55 -4.53 -5.99
N TYR A 162 -5.52 -3.77 -6.46
CA TYR A 162 -6.89 -3.80 -5.88
C TYR A 162 -7.55 -5.16 -6.06
N ARG A 163 -7.51 -5.75 -7.26
CA ARG A 163 -8.04 -7.08 -7.50
C ARG A 163 -7.40 -8.11 -6.57
N PHE A 164 -6.08 -8.13 -6.52
CA PHE A 164 -5.34 -9.03 -5.66
C PHE A 164 -5.72 -8.86 -4.18
N ALA A 165 -5.70 -7.63 -3.68
CA ALA A 165 -5.99 -7.35 -2.28
C ALA A 165 -7.43 -7.74 -1.90
N THR A 166 -8.43 -7.40 -2.73
CA THR A 166 -9.83 -7.82 -2.52
C THR A 166 -9.94 -9.34 -2.48
N THR A 167 -9.28 -10.04 -3.39
CA THR A 167 -9.29 -11.51 -3.43
C THR A 167 -8.65 -12.11 -2.18
N VAL A 168 -7.49 -11.61 -1.77
CA VAL A 168 -6.79 -12.12 -0.57
C VAL A 168 -7.59 -11.87 0.71
N LEU A 169 -8.23 -10.71 0.83
CA LEU A 169 -9.07 -10.37 1.98
C LEU A 169 -10.36 -11.21 2.04
N SER A 170 -10.86 -11.69 0.90
CA SER A 170 -12.02 -12.59 0.86
C SER A 170 -11.70 -14.04 1.29
N ILE A 171 -10.42 -14.41 1.40
CA ILE A 171 -10.02 -15.76 1.79
C ILE A 171 -10.37 -16.01 3.26
N ASN A 172 -11.30 -16.92 3.52
CA ASN A 172 -11.51 -17.46 4.86
C ASN A 172 -10.52 -18.61 5.14
N PRO A 173 -9.49 -18.40 5.94
CA PRO A 173 -8.50 -19.44 6.20
C PRO A 173 -9.03 -20.60 7.06
N ALA A 174 -10.16 -20.44 7.75
CA ALA A 174 -10.73 -21.48 8.61
C ALA A 174 -11.47 -22.57 7.83
N GLY A 175 -11.99 -22.25 6.63
CA GLY A 175 -12.78 -23.16 5.80
C GLY A 175 -11.99 -23.85 4.68
N PRO A 176 -12.65 -24.71 3.92
CA PRO A 176 -12.15 -25.20 2.63
C PRO A 176 -12.13 -24.04 1.63
N ILE A 177 -11.15 -24.06 0.72
CA ILE A 177 -10.99 -23.03 -0.31
C ILE A 177 -10.97 -23.70 -1.66
N ASP A 178 -11.95 -23.36 -2.50
CA ASP A 178 -11.90 -23.71 -3.92
C ASP A 178 -11.11 -22.60 -4.66
N TRP A 179 -9.87 -22.93 -5.01
CA TRP A 179 -8.97 -21.99 -5.67
C TRP A 179 -9.38 -21.68 -7.11
N ALA A 180 -10.06 -22.57 -7.79
CA ALA A 180 -10.51 -22.35 -9.16
C ALA A 180 -11.71 -21.39 -9.16
N ASP A 181 -12.66 -21.60 -8.27
CA ASP A 181 -13.81 -20.70 -8.10
C ASP A 181 -13.37 -19.31 -7.63
N LEU A 182 -12.48 -19.24 -6.63
CA LEU A 182 -11.93 -17.97 -6.15
C LEU A 182 -11.21 -17.19 -7.26
N ALA A 183 -10.40 -17.86 -8.08
CA ALA A 183 -9.71 -17.22 -9.19
C ALA A 183 -10.69 -16.71 -10.24
N SER A 184 -11.67 -17.53 -10.61
CA SER A 184 -12.72 -17.19 -11.59
C SER A 184 -13.56 -16.00 -11.14
N SER A 185 -14.06 -16.03 -9.90
CA SER A 185 -14.91 -14.96 -9.34
C SER A 185 -14.12 -13.64 -9.17
N ALA A 186 -12.82 -13.69 -8.97
CA ALA A 186 -11.96 -12.53 -8.92
C ALA A 186 -11.50 -12.01 -10.30
N GLY A 187 -11.98 -12.60 -11.40
CA GLY A 187 -11.67 -12.17 -12.76
C GLY A 187 -10.26 -12.56 -13.25
N TYR A 188 -9.68 -13.61 -12.67
CA TYR A 188 -8.48 -14.23 -13.24
C TYR A 188 -8.86 -15.20 -14.36
N PHE A 189 -7.98 -15.34 -15.33
CA PHE A 189 -8.21 -16.24 -16.46
C PHE A 189 -8.33 -17.69 -16.01
N ASP A 190 -7.44 -18.11 -15.12
CA ASP A 190 -7.43 -19.44 -14.50
C ASP A 190 -6.70 -19.43 -13.16
N GLN A 191 -6.70 -20.58 -12.48
CA GLN A 191 -6.01 -20.77 -11.20
C GLN A 191 -4.50 -20.58 -11.31
N ALA A 192 -3.88 -20.91 -12.44
CA ALA A 192 -2.45 -20.77 -12.65
C ALA A 192 -2.04 -19.30 -12.75
N HIS A 193 -2.84 -18.48 -13.46
CA HIS A 193 -2.68 -17.02 -13.52
C HIS A 193 -2.81 -16.40 -12.12
N PHE A 194 -3.84 -16.79 -11.35
CA PHE A 194 -3.98 -16.37 -9.96
C PHE A 194 -2.75 -16.75 -9.12
N GLY A 195 -2.31 -18.00 -9.18
CA GLY A 195 -1.16 -18.49 -8.43
C GLY A 195 0.15 -17.77 -8.79
N HIS A 196 0.33 -17.41 -10.07
CA HIS A 196 1.48 -16.62 -10.52
C HIS A 196 1.43 -15.19 -9.95
N GLU A 197 0.30 -14.51 -10.09
CA GLU A 197 0.11 -13.16 -9.55
C GLU A 197 0.21 -13.15 -8.01
N PHE A 198 -0.32 -14.17 -7.35
CA PHE A 198 -0.20 -14.31 -5.90
C PHE A 198 1.27 -14.38 -5.44
N ARG A 199 2.08 -15.18 -6.15
CA ARG A 199 3.51 -15.29 -5.85
C ARG A 199 4.27 -14.00 -6.15
N GLU A 200 3.89 -13.28 -7.20
CA GLU A 200 4.47 -11.97 -7.53
C GLU A 200 4.24 -10.95 -6.40
N PHE A 201 3.02 -10.92 -5.82
CA PHE A 201 2.68 -9.96 -4.76
C PHE A 201 3.19 -10.37 -3.38
N THR A 202 3.23 -11.65 -3.05
CA THR A 202 3.47 -12.12 -1.68
C THR A 202 4.77 -12.89 -1.48
N GLY A 203 5.41 -13.32 -2.56
CA GLY A 203 6.51 -14.29 -2.51
C GLY A 203 6.07 -15.72 -2.18
N LEU A 204 4.79 -15.98 -1.90
CA LEU A 204 4.25 -17.26 -1.45
C LEU A 204 3.27 -17.84 -2.47
N THR A 205 3.04 -19.16 -2.39
CA THR A 205 1.88 -19.75 -3.06
C THR A 205 0.61 -19.50 -2.26
N PRO A 206 -0.59 -19.50 -2.88
CA PRO A 206 -1.87 -19.36 -2.17
C PRO A 206 -2.02 -20.37 -1.01
N THR A 207 -1.70 -21.62 -1.24
CA THR A 207 -1.77 -22.68 -0.22
C THR A 207 -0.84 -22.37 0.96
N ARG A 208 0.41 -22.00 0.68
CA ARG A 208 1.39 -21.68 1.73
C ARG A 208 0.98 -20.47 2.55
N TYR A 209 0.42 -19.44 1.91
CA TYR A 209 -0.13 -18.27 2.60
C TYR A 209 -1.23 -18.66 3.59
N VAL A 210 -2.18 -19.49 3.17
CA VAL A 210 -3.27 -19.96 4.05
C VAL A 210 -2.74 -20.80 5.21
N GLU A 211 -1.75 -21.67 4.99
CA GLU A 211 -1.11 -22.44 6.07
C GLU A 211 -0.48 -21.51 7.12
N VAL A 212 0.25 -20.47 6.68
CA VAL A 212 0.86 -19.47 7.57
C VAL A 212 -0.21 -18.73 8.35
N ARG A 213 -1.30 -18.29 7.69
CA ARG A 213 -2.42 -17.63 8.36
C ARG A 213 -3.12 -18.53 9.37
N ARG A 214 -3.38 -19.80 9.04
CA ARG A 214 -3.97 -20.78 9.97
C ARG A 214 -3.11 -20.97 11.20
N ARG A 215 -1.79 -21.05 11.04
CA ARG A 215 -0.86 -21.15 12.17
C ARG A 215 -0.91 -19.89 13.03
N PHE A 216 -0.82 -18.72 12.43
CA PHE A 216 -0.89 -17.44 13.14
C PHE A 216 -2.17 -17.28 13.95
N LEU A 217 -3.33 -17.62 13.39
CA LEU A 217 -4.62 -17.54 14.09
C LEU A 217 -4.71 -18.52 15.27
N ARG A 218 -4.07 -19.68 15.20
CA ARG A 218 -3.99 -20.61 16.35
C ARG A 218 -3.10 -20.06 17.46
N GLU A 219 -2.01 -19.42 17.11
CA GLU A 219 -1.06 -18.83 18.07
C GLU A 219 -1.59 -17.52 18.69
N HIS A 220 -2.49 -16.82 17.99
CA HIS A 220 -3.07 -15.53 18.40
C HIS A 220 -4.61 -15.57 18.31
N PRO A 221 -5.27 -16.34 19.19
CA PRO A 221 -6.73 -16.40 19.20
C PRO A 221 -7.32 -15.03 19.56
N GLY A 222 -8.26 -14.56 18.73
CA GLY A 222 -8.86 -13.22 18.86
C GLY A 222 -8.20 -12.16 17.99
N HIS A 223 -7.13 -12.46 17.27
CA HIS A 223 -6.63 -11.57 16.23
C HIS A 223 -7.53 -11.67 14.99
N VAL A 224 -8.37 -10.69 14.81
CA VAL A 224 -9.23 -10.59 13.63
C VAL A 224 -8.51 -9.69 12.64
N LEU A 225 -8.25 -10.22 11.43
CA LEU A 225 -7.85 -9.40 10.30
C LEU A 225 -9.12 -8.74 9.69
N ASP A 226 -9.89 -8.07 10.55
CA ASP A 226 -11.00 -7.27 10.08
C ASP A 226 -10.45 -6.02 9.42
N GLY A 227 -10.61 -6.02 8.11
CA GLY A 227 -10.47 -4.80 7.36
C GLY A 227 -9.12 -4.12 7.53
N TRP A 228 -8.03 -4.77 7.09
CA TRP A 228 -6.93 -3.95 6.63
C TRP A 228 -7.54 -3.01 5.58
N PRO A 229 -7.54 -1.71 5.83
CA PRO A 229 -8.21 -0.81 4.93
C PRO A 229 -7.48 -0.83 3.59
N LEU A 230 -8.04 -1.56 2.63
CA LEU A 230 -7.98 -1.01 1.29
C LEU A 230 -8.62 0.36 1.44
N PRO A 231 -7.94 1.46 1.06
CA PRO A 231 -8.54 2.76 1.16
C PRO A 231 -9.82 2.74 0.34
N ALA A 232 -10.91 2.38 1.01
CA ALA A 232 -12.26 2.56 0.53
C ALA A 232 -12.62 4.02 0.79
N ASP A 233 -13.42 4.60 -0.10
CA ASP A 233 -13.88 5.98 -0.11
C ASP A 233 -14.31 6.53 1.26
#